data_9b029d308958fdb7fb070947b7d0fcd6
#
_entry.id   9b029d308958fdb7fb070947b7d0fcd6
#
_cell.length_a   1.000
_cell.length_b   1.000
_cell.length_c   1.000
_cell.angle_alpha   90.00
_cell.angle_beta   90.00
_cell.angle_gamma   90.00
#
_symmetry.space_group_name_H-M   'P 1'
#
loop_
_entity.id
_entity.type
_entity.pdbx_description
1 polymer ?
#
loop_
_entity_poly.entity_id
_entity_poly.type
_entity_poly.pdbx_seq_one_letter_code
_entity_poly.pdbx_strand_id
1 'polypeptide(L)'
;MSLLKEIVARILFPNREVDFIPVLDGAFSPNQRLDEARVLGPEITSPDDMVFGKDGALYISSERKIYRCTGLHFENRDLLVELPAMVGGLAQLPSGHLLACVSGYGLFQVSTSGDIVRKMESVQGQALRCLTSVTIADDGTVYVTDGSSRNQPEDWLPDLMQNLSPTGRLIACKSDFSDATVCIERLNWPAGVVLSQDEAEVWITESWGHKLTAYSRNTKKVRTIRKNFAGYPGRIIRLPDGDFWMAFFAVRTQLTEFVIREREFCEQMMKTVPRELWIGPSLDGKFNYREPTQIGRIKKLGIQKPWAPPRSYGLIARLDSSGEVMHSLHSRVGGRIHGVTSLCATGDRILALSKGRDLLVELPDTSFGRS
;
A
#
# COMPACT_ATOMS: atom_id res chain seq x y z
N MET A 1 1.85 8.01 -39.97
CA MET A 1 3.28 7.91 -39.56
C MET A 1 3.41 7.16 -38.24
N SER A 2 2.79 6.00 -38.04
CA SER A 2 2.83 5.45 -36.71
C SER A 2 3.03 3.93 -36.63
N LEU A 3 2.32 3.11 -37.39
CA LEU A 3 2.36 1.65 -37.23
C LEU A 3 3.76 1.03 -37.46
N LEU A 4 4.48 1.52 -38.47
CA LEU A 4 5.82 1.03 -38.80
C LEU A 4 6.86 1.41 -37.73
N LYS A 5 6.75 2.62 -37.14
CA LYS A 5 7.60 3.05 -36.03
C LYS A 5 7.32 2.26 -34.76
N GLU A 6 6.08 1.92 -34.48
CA GLU A 6 5.70 1.06 -33.34
C GLU A 6 6.19 -0.38 -33.52
N ILE A 7 6.06 -0.95 -34.72
CA ILE A 7 6.57 -2.29 -35.02
C ILE A 7 8.09 -2.34 -34.93
N VAL A 8 8.80 -1.36 -35.47
CA VAL A 8 10.28 -1.27 -35.37
C VAL A 8 10.70 -1.03 -33.93
N ALA A 9 9.99 -0.22 -33.16
CA ALA A 9 10.29 -0.02 -31.74
C ALA A 9 10.07 -1.29 -30.92
N ARG A 10 9.03 -2.09 -31.18
CA ARG A 10 8.80 -3.39 -30.55
C ARG A 10 9.85 -4.44 -30.89
N ILE A 11 10.38 -4.43 -32.12
CA ILE A 11 11.42 -5.37 -32.55
C ILE A 11 12.79 -4.98 -32.00
N LEU A 12 13.13 -3.68 -31.99
CA LEU A 12 14.43 -3.20 -31.49
C LEU A 12 14.49 -3.10 -29.97
N PHE A 13 13.34 -2.95 -29.30
CA PHE A 13 13.24 -2.80 -27.85
C PHE A 13 12.09 -3.64 -27.31
N PRO A 14 12.19 -4.99 -27.34
CA PRO A 14 11.08 -5.88 -26.97
C PRO A 14 10.64 -5.73 -25.52
N ASN A 15 11.48 -5.19 -24.64
CA ASN A 15 11.17 -4.92 -23.24
C ASN A 15 10.80 -3.46 -22.95
N ARG A 16 10.66 -2.63 -23.95
CA ARG A 16 10.13 -1.28 -23.84
C ARG A 16 8.61 -1.33 -23.84
N GLU A 17 8.00 -1.81 -22.77
CA GLU A 17 6.68 -1.30 -22.43
C GLU A 17 6.88 0.20 -22.22
N VAL A 18 6.36 0.98 -23.16
CA VAL A 18 6.26 2.43 -22.98
C VAL A 18 5.13 2.61 -21.97
N ASP A 19 5.45 2.37 -20.70
CA ASP A 19 4.58 2.74 -19.60
C ASP A 19 4.48 4.24 -19.58
N PHE A 20 3.47 4.72 -20.29
CA PHE A 20 3.10 6.12 -20.25
C PHE A 20 2.69 6.43 -18.82
N ILE A 21 3.42 7.31 -18.14
CA ILE A 21 3.04 7.74 -16.81
C ILE A 21 1.73 8.50 -16.94
N PRO A 22 0.62 8.01 -16.37
CA PRO A 22 -0.65 8.67 -16.54
C PRO A 22 -0.60 10.05 -15.89
N VAL A 23 -1.17 11.02 -16.55
CA VAL A 23 -1.44 12.32 -15.97
C VAL A 23 -2.54 12.15 -14.93
N LEU A 24 -2.46 12.91 -13.82
CA LEU A 24 -3.55 12.98 -12.86
C LEU A 24 -4.73 13.72 -13.49
N ASP A 25 -5.64 12.98 -14.13
CA ASP A 25 -6.84 13.49 -14.80
C ASP A 25 -8.06 12.58 -14.57
N GLY A 26 -9.21 12.94 -15.12
CA GLY A 26 -10.44 12.17 -14.95
C GLY A 26 -10.76 11.92 -13.48
N ALA A 27 -10.95 10.66 -13.10
CA ALA A 27 -11.21 10.23 -11.73
C ALA A 27 -10.04 10.51 -10.76
N PHE A 28 -8.83 10.73 -11.28
CA PHE A 28 -7.65 11.15 -10.53
C PHE A 28 -7.36 12.65 -10.63
N SER A 29 -8.30 13.49 -11.08
CA SER A 29 -8.09 14.93 -11.13
C SER A 29 -7.72 15.52 -9.78
N PRO A 30 -6.58 16.27 -9.67
CA PRO A 30 -6.08 16.77 -8.41
C PRO A 30 -7.07 17.72 -7.72
N ASN A 31 -7.33 17.42 -6.46
CA ASN A 31 -8.17 18.24 -5.57
C ASN A 31 -7.47 18.44 -4.21
N GLN A 32 -8.16 18.90 -3.19
CA GLN A 32 -7.65 19.07 -1.83
C GLN A 32 -8.56 18.42 -0.79
N ARG A 33 -9.47 17.57 -1.21
CA ARG A 33 -10.51 16.99 -0.36
C ARG A 33 -9.94 16.13 0.78
N LEU A 34 -8.77 15.51 0.58
CA LEU A 34 -8.14 14.74 1.65
C LEU A 34 -7.65 15.65 2.79
N ASP A 35 -7.33 16.93 2.51
CA ASP A 35 -6.95 17.89 3.55
C ASP A 35 -8.13 18.31 4.46
N GLU A 36 -9.37 17.99 4.05
CA GLU A 36 -10.59 18.18 4.85
C GLU A 36 -10.79 17.07 5.89
N ALA A 37 -10.00 15.99 5.82
CA ALA A 37 -10.09 14.88 6.75
C ALA A 37 -9.86 15.34 8.20
N ARG A 38 -10.66 14.77 9.11
CA ARG A 38 -10.59 15.06 10.53
C ARG A 38 -9.53 14.21 11.20
N VAL A 39 -8.59 14.82 11.90
CA VAL A 39 -7.60 14.09 12.71
C VAL A 39 -8.29 13.49 13.94
N LEU A 40 -7.99 12.22 14.23
CA LEU A 40 -8.54 11.47 15.34
C LEU A 40 -7.42 11.03 16.29
N GLY A 41 -7.72 11.13 17.59
CA GLY A 41 -6.78 10.71 18.62
C GLY A 41 -5.44 11.44 18.62
N PRO A 42 -4.49 10.98 19.43
CA PRO A 42 -3.12 11.52 19.47
C PRO A 42 -2.29 11.00 18.28
N GLU A 43 -1.17 11.66 17.97
CA GLU A 43 -0.20 11.21 16.98
C GLU A 43 0.26 9.78 17.24
N ILE A 44 0.47 9.01 16.16
CA ILE A 44 0.92 7.62 16.18
C ILE A 44 2.20 7.51 15.35
N THR A 45 3.31 7.28 16.00
CA THR A 45 4.60 7.20 15.33
C THR A 45 4.64 6.10 14.28
N SER A 46 4.90 6.47 13.02
CA SER A 46 5.08 5.54 11.91
C SER A 46 3.98 4.44 11.84
N PRO A 47 2.68 4.80 11.84
CA PRO A 47 1.61 3.82 11.75
C PRO A 47 1.66 3.13 10.39
N ASP A 48 1.30 1.84 10.35
CA ASP A 48 1.36 1.08 9.10
C ASP A 48 0.00 0.55 8.66
N ASP A 49 -0.69 -0.19 9.52
CA ASP A 49 -1.99 -0.78 9.22
C ASP A 49 -2.95 -0.68 10.40
N MET A 50 -4.24 -0.86 10.11
CA MET A 50 -5.28 -0.88 11.13
C MET A 50 -6.41 -1.84 10.78
N VAL A 51 -7.03 -2.39 11.81
CA VAL A 51 -8.24 -3.21 11.69
C VAL A 51 -9.24 -2.84 12.80
N PHE A 52 -10.51 -2.68 12.43
CA PHE A 52 -11.59 -2.46 13.39
C PHE A 52 -12.07 -3.80 13.93
N GLY A 53 -11.95 -3.97 15.24
CA GLY A 53 -12.25 -5.20 15.92
C GLY A 53 -13.74 -5.37 16.22
N LYS A 54 -14.17 -6.62 16.39
CA LYS A 54 -15.54 -6.98 16.80
C LYS A 54 -15.93 -6.45 18.20
N ASP A 55 -14.93 -6.12 19.02
CA ASP A 55 -15.08 -5.49 20.33
C ASP A 55 -15.25 -3.95 20.26
N GLY A 56 -15.35 -3.39 19.05
CA GLY A 56 -15.49 -1.96 18.83
C GLY A 56 -14.21 -1.15 19.01
N ALA A 57 -13.07 -1.81 19.22
CA ALA A 57 -11.76 -1.15 19.28
C ALA A 57 -11.11 -1.09 17.90
N LEU A 58 -10.26 -0.10 17.68
CA LEU A 58 -9.40 -0.02 16.52
C LEU A 58 -8.00 -0.51 16.92
N TYR A 59 -7.50 -1.53 16.24
CA TYR A 59 -6.15 -2.03 16.41
C TYR A 59 -5.25 -1.41 15.37
N ILE A 60 -4.11 -0.83 15.80
CA ILE A 60 -3.18 -0.12 14.92
C ILE A 60 -1.78 -0.69 15.10
N SER A 61 -1.15 -1.09 14.00
CA SER A 61 0.29 -1.39 13.97
C SER A 61 1.10 -0.10 13.82
N SER A 62 2.13 0.03 14.63
CA SER A 62 3.02 1.19 14.68
C SER A 62 4.40 0.73 15.12
N GLU A 63 5.40 0.88 14.27
CA GLU A 63 6.73 0.32 14.52
C GLU A 63 6.66 -1.18 14.90
N ARG A 64 7.16 -1.55 16.08
CA ARG A 64 7.15 -2.93 16.60
C ARG A 64 5.91 -3.25 17.45
N LYS A 65 4.94 -2.35 17.53
CA LYS A 65 3.84 -2.39 18.48
C LYS A 65 2.50 -2.53 17.81
N ILE A 66 1.58 -3.16 18.51
CA ILE A 66 0.15 -3.11 18.18
C ILE A 66 -0.53 -2.41 19.35
N TYR A 67 -1.27 -1.36 19.02
CA TYR A 67 -2.09 -0.63 19.98
C TYR A 67 -3.55 -1.00 19.81
N ARG A 68 -4.26 -1.05 20.96
CA ARG A 68 -5.72 -1.10 21.02
C ARG A 68 -6.23 0.28 21.35
N CYS A 69 -6.96 0.88 20.40
CA CYS A 69 -7.48 2.24 20.51
C CYS A 69 -8.99 2.22 20.73
N THR A 70 -9.47 2.98 21.71
CA THR A 70 -10.88 3.08 22.10
C THR A 70 -11.31 4.54 22.28
N GLY A 71 -12.62 4.75 22.50
CA GLY A 71 -13.20 6.08 22.56
C GLY A 71 -13.84 6.47 21.23
N LEU A 72 -14.65 7.53 21.25
CA LEU A 72 -15.39 7.99 20.05
C LEU A 72 -14.47 8.42 18.91
N HIS A 73 -13.29 8.94 19.28
CA HIS A 73 -12.25 9.41 18.36
C HIS A 73 -10.96 8.63 18.49
N PHE A 74 -11.01 7.42 19.09
CA PHE A 74 -9.84 6.55 19.32
C PHE A 74 -8.72 7.24 20.12
N GLU A 75 -9.13 8.10 21.04
CA GLU A 75 -8.24 8.90 21.88
C GLU A 75 -7.54 8.12 22.98
N ASN A 76 -8.15 7.03 23.45
CA ASN A 76 -7.53 6.13 24.43
C ASN A 76 -6.71 5.06 23.70
N ARG A 77 -5.42 4.97 24.03
CA ARG A 77 -4.48 4.07 23.37
C ARG A 77 -3.73 3.23 24.37
N ASP A 78 -4.00 1.94 24.35
CA ASP A 78 -3.33 0.95 25.20
C ASP A 78 -2.38 0.09 24.34
N LEU A 79 -1.18 -0.16 24.84
CA LEU A 79 -0.27 -1.11 24.21
C LEU A 79 -0.82 -2.53 24.41
N LEU A 80 -1.16 -3.20 23.29
CA LEU A 80 -1.57 -4.61 23.34
C LEU A 80 -0.35 -5.53 23.41
N VAL A 81 0.62 -5.31 22.52
CA VAL A 81 1.83 -6.16 22.42
C VAL A 81 2.96 -5.39 21.75
N GLU A 82 4.20 -5.71 22.14
CA GLU A 82 5.40 -5.37 21.38
C GLU A 82 6.01 -6.65 20.79
N LEU A 83 6.26 -6.62 19.47
CA LEU A 83 6.74 -7.75 18.68
C LEU A 83 8.24 -7.60 18.36
N PRO A 84 8.93 -8.65 17.89
CA PRO A 84 10.38 -8.62 17.70
C PRO A 84 10.86 -7.67 16.60
N ALA A 85 10.00 -7.30 15.63
CA ALA A 85 10.33 -6.41 14.54
C ALA A 85 9.12 -5.55 14.14
N MET A 86 9.28 -4.72 13.11
CA MET A 86 8.24 -3.85 12.56
C MET A 86 6.99 -4.66 12.20
N VAL A 87 5.82 -4.12 12.52
CA VAL A 87 4.52 -4.73 12.26
C VAL A 87 3.86 -4.00 11.10
N GLY A 88 3.56 -4.75 10.06
CA GLY A 88 2.81 -4.27 8.89
C GLY A 88 1.33 -4.62 8.97
N GLY A 89 0.85 -5.40 7.99
CA GLY A 89 -0.55 -5.77 7.80
C GLY A 89 -1.19 -6.43 9.02
N LEU A 90 -2.44 -6.09 9.29
CA LEU A 90 -3.27 -6.62 10.36
C LEU A 90 -4.59 -7.19 9.83
N ALA A 91 -5.07 -8.28 10.41
CA ALA A 91 -6.43 -8.76 10.26
C ALA A 91 -6.93 -9.37 11.57
N GLN A 92 -8.25 -9.38 11.79
CA GLN A 92 -8.82 -10.02 12.98
C GLN A 92 -9.54 -11.31 12.61
N LEU A 93 -9.16 -12.40 13.27
CA LEU A 93 -9.86 -13.68 13.18
C LEU A 93 -11.25 -13.63 13.84
N PRO A 94 -12.18 -14.53 13.46
CA PRO A 94 -13.47 -14.65 14.13
C PRO A 94 -13.38 -14.86 15.64
N SER A 95 -12.27 -15.44 16.12
CA SER A 95 -11.97 -15.63 17.55
C SER A 95 -11.61 -14.35 18.32
N GLY A 96 -11.43 -13.23 17.60
CA GLY A 96 -10.93 -11.97 18.17
C GLY A 96 -9.40 -11.85 18.17
N HIS A 97 -8.67 -12.94 17.93
CA HIS A 97 -7.21 -12.88 17.78
C HIS A 97 -6.82 -12.07 16.55
N LEU A 98 -5.67 -11.41 16.60
CA LEU A 98 -5.10 -10.67 15.48
C LEU A 98 -4.10 -11.54 14.70
N LEU A 99 -4.12 -11.40 13.39
CA LEU A 99 -3.01 -11.79 12.52
C LEU A 99 -2.16 -10.54 12.26
N ALA A 100 -0.85 -10.67 12.42
CA ALA A 100 0.10 -9.58 12.26
C ALA A 100 1.25 -9.99 11.36
N CYS A 101 1.49 -9.23 10.30
CA CYS A 101 2.66 -9.37 9.43
C CYS A 101 3.88 -8.77 10.13
N VAL A 102 4.86 -9.60 10.53
CA VAL A 102 6.05 -9.18 11.28
C VAL A 102 7.27 -9.24 10.38
N SER A 103 7.90 -8.11 10.15
CA SER A 103 9.06 -7.95 9.26
C SER A 103 10.17 -8.93 9.62
N GLY A 104 10.63 -9.71 8.63
CA GLY A 104 11.70 -10.69 8.80
C GLY A 104 11.32 -11.96 9.57
N TYR A 105 10.12 -12.01 10.19
CA TYR A 105 9.69 -13.11 11.05
C TYR A 105 8.45 -13.86 10.56
N GLY A 106 7.68 -13.28 9.64
CA GLY A 106 6.51 -13.96 9.06
C GLY A 106 5.17 -13.49 9.66
N LEU A 107 4.18 -14.39 9.69
CA LEU A 107 2.83 -14.12 10.16
C LEU A 107 2.66 -14.63 11.60
N PHE A 108 2.25 -13.73 12.49
CA PHE A 108 2.01 -14.02 13.89
C PHE A 108 0.51 -13.99 14.19
N GLN A 109 0.06 -14.91 15.02
CA GLN A 109 -1.26 -14.85 15.65
C GLN A 109 -1.10 -14.35 17.08
N VAL A 110 -1.76 -13.24 17.40
CA VAL A 110 -1.72 -12.59 18.71
C VAL A 110 -3.09 -12.70 19.36
N SER A 111 -3.14 -13.10 20.62
CA SER A 111 -4.38 -13.19 21.40
C SER A 111 -4.93 -11.80 21.75
N THR A 112 -6.15 -11.76 22.27
CA THR A 112 -6.75 -10.51 22.79
C THR A 112 -6.06 -9.97 24.05
N SER A 113 -5.25 -10.80 24.72
CA SER A 113 -4.38 -10.41 25.86
C SER A 113 -2.98 -9.96 25.43
N GLY A 114 -2.63 -10.06 24.13
CA GLY A 114 -1.32 -9.69 23.61
C GLY A 114 -0.30 -10.86 23.56
N ASP A 115 -0.71 -12.09 23.87
CA ASP A 115 0.20 -13.24 23.83
C ASP A 115 0.37 -13.73 22.38
N ILE A 116 1.59 -14.13 22.03
CA ILE A 116 1.87 -14.76 20.73
C ILE A 116 1.43 -16.22 20.79
N VAL A 117 0.35 -16.55 20.07
CA VAL A 117 -0.26 -17.88 20.06
C VAL A 117 0.41 -18.80 19.03
N ARG A 118 0.71 -18.27 17.86
CA ARG A 118 1.28 -19.02 16.72
C ARG A 118 2.15 -18.14 15.85
N LYS A 119 3.03 -18.81 15.09
CA LYS A 119 3.88 -18.16 14.08
C LYS A 119 3.94 -19.03 12.82
N MET A 120 3.97 -18.37 11.66
CA MET A 120 4.29 -18.99 10.37
C MET A 120 5.48 -18.23 9.78
N GLU A 121 6.66 -18.83 9.82
CA GLU A 121 7.92 -18.18 9.45
C GLU A 121 8.39 -18.56 8.04
N SER A 122 7.83 -19.63 7.47
CA SER A 122 8.15 -20.08 6.13
C SER A 122 6.97 -20.81 5.47
N VAL A 123 6.94 -20.83 4.14
CA VAL A 123 6.00 -21.63 3.33
C VAL A 123 6.80 -22.37 2.27
N GLN A 124 6.57 -23.69 2.16
CA GLN A 124 7.27 -24.56 1.19
C GLN A 124 8.82 -24.41 1.25
N GLY A 125 9.36 -24.28 2.46
CA GLY A 125 10.81 -24.13 2.70
C GLY A 125 11.38 -22.72 2.42
N GLN A 126 10.57 -21.76 2.01
CA GLN A 126 10.98 -20.39 1.77
C GLN A 126 10.54 -19.48 2.91
N ALA A 127 11.47 -18.73 3.47
CA ALA A 127 11.21 -17.80 4.57
C ALA A 127 10.23 -16.68 4.16
N LEU A 128 9.39 -16.26 5.09
CA LEU A 128 8.45 -15.15 4.96
C LEU A 128 9.08 -13.88 5.55
N ARG A 129 9.77 -13.10 4.72
CA ARG A 129 10.54 -11.96 5.21
C ARG A 129 9.86 -10.61 5.02
N CYS A 130 9.00 -10.50 4.02
CA CYS A 130 8.43 -9.22 3.59
C CYS A 130 6.90 -9.26 3.54
N LEU A 131 6.26 -9.77 4.60
CA LEU A 131 4.81 -9.78 4.64
C LEU A 131 4.27 -8.34 4.71
N THR A 132 3.34 -8.01 3.81
CA THR A 132 2.85 -6.64 3.62
C THR A 132 1.38 -6.46 4.00
N SER A 133 0.52 -7.45 3.69
CA SER A 133 -0.90 -7.36 3.95
C SER A 133 -1.51 -8.74 4.17
N VAL A 134 -2.61 -8.81 4.91
CA VAL A 134 -3.32 -10.06 5.23
C VAL A 134 -4.83 -9.83 5.21
N THR A 135 -5.59 -10.79 4.70
CA THR A 135 -7.06 -10.81 4.73
C THR A 135 -7.56 -12.21 5.02
N ILE A 136 -8.81 -12.32 5.46
CA ILE A 136 -9.42 -13.58 5.88
C ILE A 136 -10.76 -13.71 5.14
N ALA A 137 -10.95 -14.86 4.47
CA ALA A 137 -12.21 -15.21 3.83
C ALA A 137 -13.23 -15.74 4.85
N ASP A 138 -14.50 -15.70 4.52
CA ASP A 138 -15.61 -16.20 5.37
C ASP A 138 -15.46 -17.70 5.68
N ASP A 139 -14.85 -18.47 4.78
CA ASP A 139 -14.53 -19.89 5.01
C ASP A 139 -13.32 -20.13 5.92
N GLY A 140 -12.71 -19.06 6.45
CA GLY A 140 -11.56 -19.11 7.34
C GLY A 140 -10.21 -19.20 6.62
N THR A 141 -10.18 -19.18 5.28
CA THR A 141 -8.92 -19.14 4.52
C THR A 141 -8.24 -17.78 4.73
N VAL A 142 -6.98 -17.80 5.13
CA VAL A 142 -6.14 -16.61 5.28
C VAL A 142 -5.33 -16.42 3.99
N TYR A 143 -5.40 -15.24 3.42
CA TYR A 143 -4.55 -14.80 2.31
C TYR A 143 -3.57 -13.76 2.79
N VAL A 144 -2.29 -13.96 2.51
CA VAL A 144 -1.22 -13.04 2.90
C VAL A 144 -0.31 -12.73 1.71
N THR A 145 0.09 -11.49 1.58
CA THR A 145 1.04 -11.05 0.56
C THR A 145 2.45 -10.95 1.14
N ASP A 146 3.43 -11.46 0.39
CA ASP A 146 4.85 -11.35 0.66
C ASP A 146 5.49 -10.51 -0.44
N GLY A 147 5.96 -9.31 -0.09
CA GLY A 147 6.36 -8.27 -1.04
C GLY A 147 7.63 -8.61 -1.80
N SER A 148 8.60 -9.21 -1.12
CA SER A 148 9.91 -9.51 -1.68
C SER A 148 10.58 -10.68 -0.95
N SER A 149 11.26 -11.55 -1.69
CA SER A 149 12.13 -12.57 -1.08
C SER A 149 13.52 -12.04 -0.72
N ARG A 150 13.85 -10.82 -1.15
CA ARG A 150 15.18 -10.20 -1.00
C ARG A 150 15.22 -9.16 0.10
N ASN A 151 14.21 -8.31 0.17
CA ASN A 151 14.15 -7.14 1.04
C ASN A 151 13.03 -7.30 2.08
N GLN A 152 13.10 -6.53 3.15
CA GLN A 152 12.06 -6.42 4.17
C GLN A 152 11.14 -5.23 3.87
N PRO A 153 9.96 -5.11 4.49
CA PRO A 153 9.05 -3.98 4.25
C PRO A 153 9.69 -2.61 4.43
N GLU A 154 10.62 -2.44 5.35
CA GLU A 154 11.36 -1.21 5.61
C GLU A 154 12.30 -0.83 4.46
N ASP A 155 12.70 -1.82 3.67
CA ASP A 155 13.57 -1.67 2.50
C ASP A 155 12.78 -1.54 1.19
N TRP A 156 11.53 -1.09 1.27
CA TRP A 156 10.68 -0.87 0.09
C TRP A 156 11.32 0.07 -0.95
N LEU A 157 11.99 1.14 -0.52
CA LEU A 157 12.63 2.09 -1.43
C LEU A 157 13.89 1.49 -2.08
N PRO A 158 14.83 0.85 -1.37
CA PRO A 158 15.87 0.04 -2.00
C PRO A 158 15.35 -1.01 -2.97
N ASP A 159 14.29 -1.76 -2.63
CA ASP A 159 13.69 -2.78 -3.52
C ASP A 159 13.21 -2.15 -4.84
N LEU A 160 12.50 -1.02 -4.75
CA LEU A 160 12.06 -0.26 -5.92
C LEU A 160 13.24 0.21 -6.76
N MET A 161 14.29 0.79 -6.14
CA MET A 161 15.46 1.34 -6.83
C MET A 161 16.33 0.27 -7.48
N GLN A 162 16.40 -0.93 -6.90
CA GLN A 162 17.10 -2.06 -7.50
C GLN A 162 16.48 -2.49 -8.82
N ASN A 163 15.19 -2.30 -8.98
CA ASN A 163 14.40 -2.62 -10.19
C ASN A 163 14.73 -4.01 -10.75
N LEU A 164 14.73 -5.00 -9.87
CA LEU A 164 15.02 -6.40 -10.21
C LEU A 164 13.75 -7.15 -10.56
N SER A 165 13.91 -8.36 -11.12
CA SER A 165 12.79 -9.26 -11.39
C SER A 165 11.92 -9.45 -10.13
N PRO A 166 10.59 -9.40 -10.25
CA PRO A 166 9.69 -9.48 -9.12
C PRO A 166 9.78 -10.82 -8.41
N THR A 167 9.68 -10.81 -7.09
CA THR A 167 9.71 -12.02 -6.25
C THR A 167 8.56 -12.07 -5.25
N GLY A 168 7.63 -11.12 -5.34
CA GLY A 168 6.46 -11.10 -4.48
C GLY A 168 5.55 -12.32 -4.70
N ARG A 169 4.80 -12.68 -3.66
CA ARG A 169 3.93 -13.86 -3.64
C ARG A 169 2.58 -13.56 -3.01
N LEU A 170 1.55 -14.30 -3.45
CA LEU A 170 0.31 -14.50 -2.70
C LEU A 170 0.35 -15.90 -2.07
N ILE A 171 0.07 -15.99 -0.80
CA ILE A 171 0.08 -17.22 -0.01
C ILE A 171 -1.31 -17.41 0.57
N ALA A 172 -1.80 -18.66 0.60
CA ALA A 172 -3.01 -19.05 1.29
C ALA A 172 -2.69 -20.09 2.36
N CYS A 173 -3.36 -20.01 3.50
CA CYS A 173 -3.30 -21.02 4.56
C CYS A 173 -4.63 -21.06 5.34
N LYS A 174 -4.82 -22.05 6.21
CA LYS A 174 -5.89 -22.05 7.19
C LYS A 174 -5.60 -21.07 8.33
N SER A 175 -6.61 -20.74 9.12
CA SER A 175 -6.48 -19.85 10.29
C SER A 175 -5.53 -20.37 11.36
N ASP A 176 -5.22 -21.66 11.39
CA ASP A 176 -4.23 -22.29 12.26
C ASP A 176 -2.84 -22.39 11.63
N PHE A 177 -2.66 -21.78 10.44
CA PHE A 177 -1.46 -21.78 9.59
C PHE A 177 -1.13 -23.13 8.94
N SER A 178 -2.00 -24.14 9.06
CA SER A 178 -1.86 -25.38 8.31
C SER A 178 -2.17 -25.19 6.83
N ASP A 179 -1.75 -26.14 5.99
CA ASP A 179 -2.00 -26.20 4.54
C ASP A 179 -1.50 -24.95 3.78
N ALA A 180 -0.42 -24.33 4.28
CA ALA A 180 0.13 -23.14 3.67
C ALA A 180 0.71 -23.41 2.28
N THR A 181 0.22 -22.67 1.26
CA THR A 181 0.59 -22.82 -0.14
C THR A 181 0.81 -21.48 -0.83
N VAL A 182 1.74 -21.44 -1.79
CA VAL A 182 1.92 -20.29 -2.67
C VAL A 182 0.89 -20.36 -3.80
N CYS A 183 0.04 -19.35 -3.91
CA CYS A 183 -1.00 -19.22 -4.93
C CYS A 183 -0.50 -18.52 -6.20
N ILE A 184 0.31 -17.50 -6.03
CA ILE A 184 0.90 -16.70 -7.11
C ILE A 184 2.35 -16.39 -6.75
N GLU A 185 3.22 -16.43 -7.74
CA GLU A 185 4.61 -15.98 -7.67
C GLU A 185 4.84 -14.81 -8.61
N ARG A 186 5.97 -14.12 -8.44
CA ARG A 186 6.44 -13.02 -9.30
C ARG A 186 5.50 -11.80 -9.32
N LEU A 187 4.85 -11.52 -8.20
CA LEU A 187 4.13 -10.25 -8.02
C LEU A 187 5.12 -9.10 -7.80
N ASN A 188 4.78 -7.92 -8.34
CA ASN A 188 5.60 -6.71 -8.25
C ASN A 188 5.32 -5.95 -6.96
N TRP A 189 5.89 -6.39 -5.84
CA TRP A 189 5.66 -5.82 -4.52
C TRP A 189 4.16 -5.74 -4.18
N PRO A 190 3.51 -6.88 -3.95
CA PRO A 190 2.12 -6.88 -3.52
C PRO A 190 2.02 -6.19 -2.14
N ALA A 191 1.21 -5.13 -2.04
CA ALA A 191 1.12 -4.28 -0.86
C ALA A 191 -0.25 -4.32 -0.17
N GLY A 192 -1.27 -4.76 -0.88
CA GLY A 192 -2.63 -4.91 -0.36
C GLY A 192 -3.28 -6.18 -0.88
N VAL A 193 -4.15 -6.77 -0.06
CA VAL A 193 -4.95 -7.94 -0.42
C VAL A 193 -6.36 -7.80 0.14
N VAL A 194 -7.36 -8.09 -0.69
CA VAL A 194 -8.77 -8.05 -0.31
C VAL A 194 -9.55 -9.09 -1.12
N LEU A 195 -10.70 -9.51 -0.61
CA LEU A 195 -11.62 -10.40 -1.32
C LEU A 195 -12.64 -9.61 -2.13
N SER A 196 -13.03 -10.10 -3.31
CA SER A 196 -14.20 -9.62 -4.04
C SER A 196 -15.47 -9.79 -3.19
N GLN A 197 -16.56 -9.14 -3.58
CA GLN A 197 -17.79 -9.16 -2.78
C GLN A 197 -18.37 -10.57 -2.60
N ASP A 198 -18.28 -11.40 -3.63
CA ASP A 198 -18.72 -12.80 -3.64
C ASP A 198 -17.63 -13.77 -3.15
N GLU A 199 -16.49 -13.22 -2.74
CA GLU A 199 -15.27 -13.95 -2.36
C GLU A 199 -14.76 -14.96 -3.41
N ALA A 200 -15.21 -14.88 -4.66
CA ALA A 200 -14.72 -15.73 -5.74
C ALA A 200 -13.29 -15.39 -6.17
N GLU A 201 -12.87 -14.15 -5.92
CA GLU A 201 -11.54 -13.66 -6.27
C GLU A 201 -10.82 -13.02 -5.07
N VAL A 202 -9.52 -13.16 -5.07
CA VAL A 202 -8.60 -12.38 -4.21
C VAL A 202 -7.97 -11.30 -5.07
N TRP A 203 -8.15 -10.05 -4.69
CA TRP A 203 -7.59 -8.90 -5.38
C TRP A 203 -6.31 -8.44 -4.69
N ILE A 204 -5.26 -8.21 -5.46
CA ILE A 204 -3.92 -7.87 -4.98
C ILE A 204 -3.48 -6.58 -5.66
N THR A 205 -3.06 -5.59 -4.88
CA THR A 205 -2.38 -4.40 -5.39
C THR A 205 -0.90 -4.71 -5.60
N GLU A 206 -0.37 -4.38 -6.76
CA GLU A 206 1.05 -4.51 -7.06
C GLU A 206 1.68 -3.13 -7.20
N SER A 207 2.43 -2.70 -6.18
CA SER A 207 2.92 -1.32 -6.08
C SER A 207 3.90 -0.97 -7.20
N TRP A 208 4.91 -1.82 -7.44
CA TRP A 208 5.89 -1.57 -8.52
C TRP A 208 5.35 -1.87 -9.91
N GLY A 209 4.29 -2.67 -10.00
CA GLY A 209 3.55 -2.91 -11.24
C GLY A 209 2.48 -1.88 -11.54
N HIS A 210 2.18 -0.96 -10.61
CA HIS A 210 1.14 0.06 -10.72
C HIS A 210 -0.20 -0.52 -11.18
N LYS A 211 -0.57 -1.69 -10.62
CA LYS A 211 -1.75 -2.44 -11.11
C LYS A 211 -2.52 -3.12 -9.99
N LEU A 212 -3.72 -3.54 -10.33
CA LEU A 212 -4.60 -4.38 -9.53
C LEU A 212 -4.77 -5.71 -10.25
N THR A 213 -4.47 -6.80 -9.56
CA THR A 213 -4.49 -8.17 -10.07
C THR A 213 -5.52 -8.99 -9.31
N ALA A 214 -6.29 -9.83 -10.00
CA ALA A 214 -7.22 -10.77 -9.40
C ALA A 214 -6.73 -12.22 -9.53
N TYR A 215 -6.89 -12.99 -8.46
CA TYR A 215 -6.69 -14.43 -8.41
C TYR A 215 -8.01 -15.13 -8.14
N SER A 216 -8.47 -15.96 -9.07
CA SER A 216 -9.68 -16.74 -8.88
C SER A 216 -9.44 -17.90 -7.90
N ARG A 217 -10.20 -17.93 -6.81
CA ARG A 217 -10.10 -18.97 -5.78
C ARG A 217 -10.45 -20.35 -6.31
N ASN A 218 -11.40 -20.44 -7.26
CA ASN A 218 -11.87 -21.69 -7.83
C ASN A 218 -10.97 -22.19 -8.96
N THR A 219 -10.70 -21.35 -9.95
CA THR A 219 -9.99 -21.76 -11.17
C THR A 219 -8.47 -21.61 -11.08
N LYS A 220 -7.97 -20.96 -10.02
CA LYS A 220 -6.56 -20.61 -9.79
C LYS A 220 -5.95 -19.72 -10.89
N LYS A 221 -6.79 -19.13 -11.74
CA LYS A 221 -6.36 -18.23 -12.82
C LYS A 221 -6.09 -16.83 -12.28
N VAL A 222 -5.12 -16.18 -12.91
CA VAL A 222 -4.74 -14.80 -12.62
C VAL A 222 -5.14 -13.92 -13.79
N ARG A 223 -5.72 -12.75 -13.51
CA ARG A 223 -6.02 -11.70 -14.49
C ARG A 223 -5.65 -10.33 -13.95
N THR A 224 -5.34 -9.41 -14.82
CA THR A 224 -5.21 -8.00 -14.44
C THR A 224 -6.58 -7.34 -14.48
N ILE A 225 -6.98 -6.72 -13.38
CA ILE A 225 -8.20 -5.90 -13.29
C ILE A 225 -7.92 -4.55 -13.94
N ARG A 226 -6.90 -3.85 -13.41
CA ARG A 226 -6.52 -2.52 -13.89
C ARG A 226 -5.00 -2.36 -13.83
N LYS A 227 -4.44 -1.63 -14.76
CA LYS A 227 -3.02 -1.31 -14.82
C LYS A 227 -2.79 0.19 -14.99
N ASN A 228 -1.54 0.58 -14.79
CA ASN A 228 -1.05 1.92 -15.04
C ASN A 228 -1.73 2.99 -14.15
N PHE A 229 -1.83 2.71 -12.86
CA PHE A 229 -2.26 3.72 -11.89
C PHE A 229 -1.27 4.89 -11.83
N ALA A 230 -1.79 6.09 -11.53
CA ALA A 230 -1.01 7.32 -11.40
C ALA A 230 -0.17 7.39 -10.10
N GLY A 231 -0.29 6.41 -9.22
CA GLY A 231 0.44 6.28 -7.97
C GLY A 231 0.90 4.85 -7.72
N TYR A 232 1.54 4.65 -6.59
CA TYR A 232 1.98 3.35 -6.08
C TYR A 232 0.85 2.77 -5.21
N PRO A 233 0.09 1.76 -5.69
CA PRO A 233 -1.01 1.17 -4.93
C PRO A 233 -0.52 0.58 -3.61
N GLY A 234 -1.20 0.92 -2.53
CA GLY A 234 -1.01 0.38 -1.19
C GLY A 234 -2.13 -0.57 -0.80
N ARG A 235 -2.59 -0.49 0.46
CA ARG A 235 -3.70 -1.33 0.92
C ARG A 235 -5.03 -0.93 0.29
N ILE A 236 -5.88 -1.92 0.19
CA ILE A 236 -7.22 -1.82 -0.38
C ILE A 236 -8.21 -2.47 0.58
N ILE A 237 -9.35 -1.85 0.77
CA ILE A 237 -10.45 -2.37 1.59
C ILE A 237 -11.72 -2.49 0.75
N ARG A 238 -12.56 -3.46 1.09
CA ARG A 238 -13.91 -3.62 0.54
C ARG A 238 -14.91 -2.88 1.43
N LEU A 239 -15.88 -2.24 0.80
CA LEU A 239 -16.99 -1.61 1.46
C LEU A 239 -18.23 -2.53 1.48
N PRO A 240 -19.21 -2.28 2.38
CA PRO A 240 -20.46 -3.06 2.42
C PRO A 240 -21.28 -2.98 1.13
N ASP A 241 -21.16 -1.90 0.36
CA ASP A 241 -21.87 -1.72 -0.92
C ASP A 241 -21.19 -2.43 -2.10
N GLY A 242 -20.07 -3.08 -1.88
CA GLY A 242 -19.32 -3.83 -2.88
C GLY A 242 -18.25 -3.02 -3.59
N ASP A 243 -18.16 -1.72 -3.35
CA ASP A 243 -17.08 -0.86 -3.82
C ASP A 243 -15.81 -1.06 -2.96
N PHE A 244 -14.73 -0.41 -3.39
CA PHE A 244 -13.43 -0.49 -2.70
C PHE A 244 -12.86 0.90 -2.46
N TRP A 245 -12.11 1.05 -1.38
CA TRP A 245 -11.17 2.15 -1.21
C TRP A 245 -9.75 1.65 -1.26
N MET A 246 -8.89 2.34 -2.01
CA MET A 246 -7.48 2.00 -2.17
C MET A 246 -6.60 3.19 -1.82
N ALA A 247 -5.62 2.95 -0.97
CA ALA A 247 -4.59 3.92 -0.63
C ALA A 247 -3.47 3.88 -1.68
N PHE A 248 -2.88 5.04 -1.94
CA PHE A 248 -1.65 5.18 -2.70
C PHE A 248 -0.63 5.88 -1.79
N PHE A 249 0.45 5.21 -1.44
CA PHE A 249 1.41 5.79 -0.51
C PHE A 249 2.28 6.89 -1.13
N ALA A 250 2.38 6.94 -2.47
CA ALA A 250 3.02 8.01 -3.22
C ALA A 250 2.44 8.11 -4.64
N VAL A 251 2.65 9.24 -5.30
CA VAL A 251 2.32 9.43 -6.72
C VAL A 251 3.55 9.21 -7.60
N ARG A 252 3.33 8.76 -8.82
CA ARG A 252 4.36 8.63 -9.85
C ARG A 252 4.73 10.00 -10.40
N THR A 253 6.01 10.25 -10.60
CA THR A 253 6.50 11.46 -11.30
C THR A 253 7.41 11.06 -12.44
N GLN A 254 7.49 11.88 -13.48
CA GLN A 254 8.34 11.59 -14.64
C GLN A 254 9.81 11.45 -14.22
N LEU A 255 10.27 12.29 -13.30
CA LEU A 255 11.64 12.23 -12.82
C LEU A 255 11.92 10.90 -12.10
N THR A 256 11.05 10.51 -11.17
CA THR A 256 11.22 9.25 -10.43
C THR A 256 11.23 8.04 -11.36
N GLU A 257 10.24 7.95 -12.26
CA GLU A 257 10.12 6.83 -13.19
C GLU A 257 11.28 6.78 -14.20
N PHE A 258 11.82 7.94 -14.59
CA PHE A 258 13.03 8.00 -15.39
C PHE A 258 14.24 7.46 -14.62
N VAL A 259 14.45 7.92 -13.38
CA VAL A 259 15.60 7.52 -12.55
C VAL A 259 15.57 6.01 -12.25
N ILE A 260 14.41 5.44 -11.90
CA ILE A 260 14.28 4.01 -11.61
C ILE A 260 14.70 3.13 -12.82
N ARG A 261 14.56 3.63 -14.05
CA ARG A 261 14.97 2.92 -15.27
C ARG A 261 16.48 2.96 -15.51
N GLU A 262 17.18 3.94 -14.93
CA GLU A 262 18.63 4.11 -15.04
C GLU A 262 19.34 3.30 -13.94
N ARG A 263 19.41 2.00 -14.13
CA ARG A 263 19.88 1.05 -13.12
C ARG A 263 21.27 1.39 -12.57
N GLU A 264 22.24 1.69 -13.44
CA GLU A 264 23.60 2.04 -13.01
C GLU A 264 23.60 3.31 -12.14
N PHE A 265 22.79 4.29 -12.50
CA PHE A 265 22.62 5.50 -11.70
C PHE A 265 22.01 5.18 -10.32
N CYS A 266 20.96 4.35 -10.27
CA CYS A 266 20.34 3.93 -9.01
C CYS A 266 21.34 3.18 -8.12
N GLU A 267 22.11 2.25 -8.68
CA GLU A 267 23.16 1.51 -7.94
C GLU A 267 24.22 2.45 -7.37
N GLN A 268 24.66 3.44 -8.15
CA GLN A 268 25.63 4.44 -7.70
C GLN A 268 25.02 5.37 -6.63
N MET A 269 23.80 5.85 -6.84
CA MET A 269 23.07 6.69 -5.88
C MET A 269 22.92 5.97 -4.54
N MET A 270 22.50 4.70 -4.54
CA MET A 270 22.36 3.91 -3.31
C MET A 270 23.68 3.71 -2.55
N LYS A 271 24.80 3.67 -3.26
CA LYS A 271 26.16 3.50 -2.66
C LYS A 271 26.77 4.80 -2.13
N THR A 272 26.45 5.95 -2.72
CA THR A 272 27.21 7.19 -2.51
C THR A 272 26.39 8.33 -1.94
N VAL A 273 25.06 8.27 -2.00
CA VAL A 273 24.17 9.33 -1.55
C VAL A 273 23.40 8.88 -0.31
N PRO A 274 23.29 9.70 0.75
CA PRO A 274 22.42 9.41 1.89
C PRO A 274 20.97 9.14 1.45
N ARG A 275 20.30 8.15 2.08
CA ARG A 275 18.98 7.65 1.66
C ARG A 275 17.92 8.77 1.59
N GLU A 276 17.98 9.73 2.50
CA GLU A 276 17.05 10.86 2.55
C GLU A 276 17.19 11.85 1.38
N LEU A 277 18.25 11.71 0.57
CA LEU A 277 18.49 12.52 -0.61
C LEU A 277 18.30 11.77 -1.93
N TRP A 278 17.84 10.51 -1.88
CA TRP A 278 17.59 9.75 -3.10
C TRP A 278 16.43 10.35 -3.91
N ILE A 279 16.57 10.27 -5.23
CA ILE A 279 15.50 10.66 -6.15
C ILE A 279 14.51 9.48 -6.23
N GLY A 280 13.50 9.49 -5.37
CA GLY A 280 12.51 8.43 -5.27
C GLY A 280 11.22 8.89 -4.62
N PRO A 281 10.18 8.04 -4.60
CA PRO A 281 8.95 8.38 -3.89
C PRO A 281 9.23 8.57 -2.40
N SER A 282 8.49 9.48 -1.76
CA SER A 282 8.61 9.77 -0.34
C SER A 282 7.26 9.69 0.35
N LEU A 283 7.21 9.13 1.55
CA LEU A 283 6.01 9.05 2.37
C LEU A 283 5.79 10.36 3.14
N ASP A 284 6.86 10.97 3.62
CA ASP A 284 6.80 12.18 4.43
C ASP A 284 7.08 13.46 3.64
N GLY A 285 6.61 14.58 4.16
CA GLY A 285 6.83 15.90 3.57
C GLY A 285 7.95 16.68 4.20
N LYS A 286 8.85 16.05 4.93
CA LYS A 286 9.97 16.73 5.57
C LYS A 286 10.89 17.32 4.52
N PHE A 287 11.06 18.62 4.57
CA PHE A 287 11.99 19.32 3.69
C PHE A 287 13.41 19.15 4.25
N ASN A 288 14.32 18.65 3.41
CA ASN A 288 15.74 18.62 3.74
C ASN A 288 16.44 19.77 3.01
N TYR A 289 17.08 20.67 3.76
CA TYR A 289 17.81 21.82 3.19
C TYR A 289 19.01 21.39 2.33
N ARG A 290 19.46 20.13 2.41
CA ARG A 290 20.52 19.56 1.58
C ARG A 290 20.03 19.03 0.24
N GLU A 291 18.71 19.00 0.01
CA GLU A 291 18.18 18.59 -1.28
C GLU A 291 18.71 19.54 -2.38
N PRO A 292 19.11 18.99 -3.55
CA PRO A 292 19.48 19.82 -4.68
C PRO A 292 18.35 20.79 -5.00
N THR A 293 18.60 22.08 -4.86
CA THR A 293 17.65 23.11 -5.25
C THR A 293 17.60 23.17 -6.78
N GLN A 294 16.48 22.76 -7.36
CA GLN A 294 16.22 23.06 -8.75
C GLN A 294 15.93 24.56 -8.90
N ILE A 295 16.53 25.15 -9.91
CA ILE A 295 16.23 26.53 -10.30
C ILE A 295 14.77 26.59 -10.75
N GLY A 296 13.95 27.35 -10.02
CA GLY A 296 12.55 27.61 -10.29
C GLY A 296 11.56 26.93 -9.34
N ARG A 297 10.27 27.21 -9.58
CA ARG A 297 9.20 26.72 -8.71
C ARG A 297 8.92 25.24 -8.97
N ILE A 298 8.81 24.46 -7.89
CA ILE A 298 8.43 23.05 -7.91
C ILE A 298 6.99 22.86 -8.41
N LYS A 299 6.13 23.84 -8.15
CA LYS A 299 4.70 23.79 -8.49
C LYS A 299 4.35 24.82 -9.58
N LYS A 300 3.38 24.45 -10.42
CA LYS A 300 2.66 25.38 -11.30
C LYS A 300 1.15 25.24 -11.04
N LEU A 301 0.49 26.34 -10.66
CA LEU A 301 -0.93 26.35 -10.29
C LEU A 301 -1.28 25.32 -9.18
N GLY A 302 -0.39 25.16 -8.19
CA GLY A 302 -0.58 24.21 -7.10
C GLY A 302 -0.27 22.76 -7.42
N ILE A 303 0.06 22.41 -8.66
CA ILE A 303 0.40 21.05 -9.10
C ILE A 303 1.91 20.94 -9.25
N GLN A 304 2.48 19.84 -8.79
CA GLN A 304 3.90 19.55 -8.93
C GLN A 304 4.27 19.42 -10.42
N LYS A 305 5.38 20.03 -10.81
CA LYS A 305 5.91 19.85 -12.16
C LYS A 305 6.41 18.42 -12.35
N PRO A 306 6.23 17.80 -13.54
CA PRO A 306 6.62 16.41 -13.78
C PRO A 306 8.09 16.08 -13.50
N TRP A 307 8.99 17.02 -13.74
CA TRP A 307 10.45 16.89 -13.57
C TRP A 307 10.96 17.58 -12.30
N ALA A 308 10.08 18.03 -11.42
CA ALA A 308 10.50 18.52 -10.11
C ALA A 308 10.96 17.37 -9.21
N PRO A 309 11.86 17.63 -8.22
CA PRO A 309 12.20 16.64 -7.23
C PRO A 309 10.94 16.02 -6.61
N PRO A 310 10.92 14.68 -6.42
CA PRO A 310 9.78 14.00 -5.85
C PRO A 310 9.41 14.60 -4.49
N ARG A 311 8.11 14.70 -4.24
CA ARG A 311 7.56 15.18 -2.96
C ARG A 311 6.50 14.20 -2.50
N SER A 312 6.33 14.10 -1.20
CA SER A 312 5.25 13.32 -0.63
C SER A 312 3.88 13.87 -1.04
N TYR A 313 2.92 12.99 -1.09
CA TYR A 313 1.56 13.24 -1.56
C TYR A 313 0.57 12.36 -0.80
N GLY A 314 -0.65 12.80 -0.66
CA GLY A 314 -1.75 12.00 -0.17
C GLY A 314 -2.71 11.69 -1.32
N LEU A 315 -2.98 10.42 -1.54
CA LEU A 315 -3.91 9.95 -2.56
C LEU A 315 -4.66 8.71 -2.08
N ILE A 316 -5.98 8.78 -2.18
CA ILE A 316 -6.89 7.67 -1.93
C ILE A 316 -7.87 7.65 -3.09
N ALA A 317 -8.22 6.48 -3.62
CA ALA A 317 -9.22 6.35 -4.68
C ALA A 317 -10.33 5.38 -4.28
N ARG A 318 -11.57 5.72 -4.65
CA ARG A 318 -12.70 4.81 -4.64
C ARG A 318 -12.80 4.11 -5.99
N LEU A 319 -12.94 2.79 -5.93
CA LEU A 319 -13.15 1.93 -7.09
C LEU A 319 -14.52 1.28 -6.96
N ASP A 320 -15.17 1.07 -8.09
CA ASP A 320 -16.39 0.25 -8.14
C ASP A 320 -16.08 -1.26 -8.02
N SER A 321 -17.13 -2.07 -7.99
CA SER A 321 -17.03 -3.53 -7.90
C SER A 321 -16.31 -4.19 -9.09
N SER A 322 -16.09 -3.48 -10.19
CA SER A 322 -15.30 -3.94 -11.34
C SER A 322 -13.83 -3.56 -11.25
N GLY A 323 -13.44 -2.67 -10.32
CA GLY A 323 -12.11 -2.13 -10.14
C GLY A 323 -11.84 -0.85 -10.94
N GLU A 324 -12.89 -0.24 -11.53
CA GLU A 324 -12.76 1.07 -12.18
C GLU A 324 -12.77 2.20 -11.15
N VAL A 325 -11.89 3.17 -11.33
CA VAL A 325 -11.77 4.32 -10.42
C VAL A 325 -12.90 5.30 -10.66
N MET A 326 -13.70 5.52 -9.63
CA MET A 326 -14.85 6.43 -9.67
C MET A 326 -14.44 7.88 -9.36
N HIS A 327 -13.69 8.05 -8.29
CA HIS A 327 -13.15 9.35 -7.84
C HIS A 327 -11.98 9.16 -6.89
N SER A 328 -11.31 10.26 -6.58
CA SER A 328 -10.17 10.26 -5.68
C SER A 328 -10.15 11.47 -4.75
N LEU A 329 -9.47 11.30 -3.62
CA LEU A 329 -9.22 12.34 -2.64
C LEU A 329 -7.72 12.61 -2.59
N HIS A 330 -7.34 13.88 -2.67
CA HIS A 330 -5.95 14.30 -2.75
C HIS A 330 -5.59 15.25 -1.60
N SER A 331 -4.40 15.05 -1.04
CA SER A 331 -3.65 16.05 -0.30
C SER A 331 -2.39 16.35 -1.11
N ARG A 332 -2.38 17.51 -1.78
CA ARG A 332 -1.33 17.86 -2.73
C ARG A 332 -0.03 18.22 -2.03
N VAL A 333 1.06 18.28 -2.80
CA VAL A 333 2.37 18.71 -2.28
C VAL A 333 2.24 19.97 -1.42
N GLY A 334 2.64 19.85 -0.14
CA GLY A 334 2.46 20.88 0.89
C GLY A 334 1.13 20.80 1.63
N GLY A 335 0.31 19.78 1.36
CA GLY A 335 -0.91 19.47 2.12
C GLY A 335 -0.64 18.78 3.45
N ARG A 336 -1.72 18.37 4.14
CA ARG A 336 -1.66 17.89 5.53
C ARG A 336 -1.52 16.38 5.65
N ILE A 337 -2.08 15.60 4.71
CA ILE A 337 -2.22 14.15 4.84
C ILE A 337 -1.43 13.48 3.72
N HIS A 338 -0.26 12.97 4.02
CA HIS A 338 0.63 12.35 3.03
C HIS A 338 1.02 10.93 3.42
N GLY A 339 1.46 10.13 2.43
CA GLY A 339 1.91 8.77 2.67
C GLY A 339 0.83 7.90 3.32
N VAL A 340 -0.35 7.83 2.70
CA VAL A 340 -1.46 7.03 3.21
C VAL A 340 -1.15 5.55 2.98
N THR A 341 -1.09 4.77 4.05
CA THR A 341 -0.71 3.34 3.99
C THR A 341 -1.88 2.41 4.21
N SER A 342 -2.89 2.81 4.97
CA SER A 342 -4.01 1.94 5.32
C SER A 342 -5.34 2.69 5.36
N LEU A 343 -6.40 1.92 5.19
CA LEU A 343 -7.78 2.35 5.25
C LEU A 343 -8.58 1.34 6.08
N CYS A 344 -9.64 1.80 6.75
CA CYS A 344 -10.54 0.93 7.50
C CYS A 344 -11.96 1.51 7.50
N ALA A 345 -12.96 0.67 7.26
CA ALA A 345 -14.36 1.03 7.41
C ALA A 345 -14.85 0.71 8.83
N THR A 346 -15.52 1.65 9.48
CA THR A 346 -16.11 1.50 10.82
C THR A 346 -17.56 2.01 10.79
N GLY A 347 -18.49 1.12 10.48
CA GLY A 347 -19.88 1.53 10.19
C GLY A 347 -19.94 2.40 8.92
N ASP A 348 -20.39 3.63 9.07
CA ASP A 348 -20.50 4.65 8.01
C ASP A 348 -19.24 5.50 7.85
N ARG A 349 -18.25 5.34 8.73
CA ARG A 349 -17.01 6.12 8.74
C ARG A 349 -15.90 5.38 8.01
N ILE A 350 -15.11 6.11 7.22
CA ILE A 350 -13.88 5.60 6.61
C ILE A 350 -12.68 6.28 7.28
N LEU A 351 -11.82 5.47 7.85
CA LEU A 351 -10.59 5.91 8.47
C LEU A 351 -9.40 5.68 7.54
N ALA A 352 -8.38 6.53 7.66
CA ALA A 352 -7.12 6.38 6.95
C ALA A 352 -5.93 6.60 7.89
N LEU A 353 -4.85 5.84 7.68
CA LEU A 353 -3.56 6.08 8.33
C LEU A 353 -2.63 6.82 7.38
N SER A 354 -2.12 7.94 7.84
CA SER A 354 -1.08 8.71 7.18
C SER A 354 0.25 8.45 7.87
N LYS A 355 1.02 7.48 7.37
CA LYS A 355 2.35 7.15 7.88
C LYS A 355 3.33 8.30 7.71
N GLY A 356 3.17 9.07 6.62
CA GLY A 356 4.02 10.22 6.35
C GLY A 356 3.76 11.44 7.25
N ARG A 357 2.71 11.41 8.09
CA ARG A 357 2.34 12.49 9.01
C ARG A 357 2.04 12.01 10.43
N ASP A 358 2.20 10.72 10.70
CA ASP A 358 1.96 10.13 12.01
C ASP A 358 0.51 10.32 12.50
N LEU A 359 -0.47 10.26 11.58
CA LEU A 359 -1.87 10.59 11.84
C LEU A 359 -2.83 9.44 11.55
N LEU A 360 -3.84 9.32 12.42
CA LEU A 360 -5.11 8.68 12.12
C LEU A 360 -6.11 9.77 11.73
N VAL A 361 -6.79 9.60 10.60
CA VAL A 361 -7.78 10.55 10.12
C VAL A 361 -9.08 9.86 9.72
N GLU A 362 -10.20 10.56 9.86
CA GLU A 362 -11.49 10.21 9.30
C GLU A 362 -11.68 10.98 8.00
N LEU A 363 -12.00 10.26 6.93
CA LEU A 363 -12.23 10.89 5.62
C LEU A 363 -13.46 11.80 5.67
N PRO A 364 -13.48 12.88 4.89
CA PRO A 364 -14.68 13.70 4.76
C PRO A 364 -15.82 12.85 4.17
N ASP A 365 -17.06 13.32 4.30
CA ASP A 365 -18.23 12.62 3.77
C ASP A 365 -17.98 12.15 2.32
N THR A 366 -18.01 10.84 2.14
CA THR A 366 -17.67 10.16 0.89
C THR A 366 -18.92 9.77 0.08
N SER A 367 -20.09 10.25 0.47
CA SER A 367 -21.38 9.97 -0.20
C SER A 367 -21.52 10.64 -1.59
N PHE A 368 -20.51 11.40 -2.03
CA PHE A 368 -20.48 12.02 -3.35
C PHE A 368 -20.31 11.01 -4.48
N GLY A 369 -21.37 10.88 -5.29
CA GLY A 369 -21.35 10.07 -6.51
C GLY A 369 -22.57 9.18 -6.73
N ARG A 370 -23.58 9.24 -5.88
CA ARG A 370 -24.91 8.66 -6.16
C ARG A 370 -25.85 9.78 -6.64
N SER A 371 -25.63 10.25 -7.87
CA SER A 371 -26.64 11.05 -8.62
C SER A 371 -26.97 10.33 -9.91
#